data_2577df6fe25e1684c5de9be29b895b96
#
_entry.id   2577df6fe25e1684c5de9be29b895b96
#
_cell.length_a   1.000
_cell.length_b   1.000
_cell.length_c   1.000
_cell.angle_alpha   90.00
_cell.angle_beta   90.00
_cell.angle_gamma   90.00
#
_symmetry.space_group_name_H-M   'P 1'
#
loop_
_entity.id
_entity.type
_entity.pdbx_description
1 polymer ?
#
loop_
_entity_poly.entity_id
_entity_poly.type
_entity_poly.pdbx_seq_one_letter_code
_entity_poly.pdbx_strand_id
1 'polypeptide(L)'
;MTRRHTSRTRGVALITALLMAVVFLVLIGGLMAQMIGELQDVGAHSNSAIALNAAYAGVEDMTLQIEEDASGVGHVVPPNINYTYPSPAHANYAASVTTTWNTNSGVVYYEIDSTGTETNSGQTRSVSALVKSMPYSYFEQFTAGNSGNVYYVTGESFDGPVYNGGTMNIWYQDPSARPIFNSQVVSLNTPNFYQGGGKTSVTYANVKWADVAAGGQNALKVGSNPMTLPTYQSNLADASEAFYGDATHTSSLPAPGANGLYINGVNALSGSGSLNTGLYIQGNVKITPTSPGANNEVFTIQPNGAPTIAQTYTVTVDFGAGTTTVAQTTGCPCSSVTYNGTLSGQPQAGSGQGNGAIFVDGNVTLNSGTIHGDYSLTVPDYTTDHSHVITLAGNAPGVLYKDQSSSSTDELGIWANDIKVNGASTSTGYEFDGSIITGYAGECPPCTDGTFSNNNYNNGTVQGTFTFYGGLIQNINGAMGISSGGSLTSGFDRKYKYDSRLAANPPPGFPITNRYDIIAWLDKGQ
;
A
#
# COMPACT_ATOMS: atom_id res chain seq x y z
N MET A 1 33.03 -34.45 -102.99
CA MET A 1 33.96 -34.64 -101.88
C MET A 1 33.57 -33.69 -100.79
N THR A 2 32.84 -34.15 -99.82
CA THR A 2 32.34 -33.35 -98.66
C THR A 2 33.11 -33.80 -97.43
N ARG A 3 33.98 -32.94 -96.96
CA ARG A 3 34.75 -33.18 -95.71
C ARG A 3 33.91 -32.67 -94.49
N ARG A 4 33.68 -33.62 -93.62
CA ARG A 4 33.04 -33.41 -92.30
C ARG A 4 33.84 -32.46 -91.43
N HIS A 5 33.22 -31.36 -90.97
CA HIS A 5 33.66 -30.54 -89.84
C HIS A 5 32.69 -30.72 -88.66
N THR A 6 32.76 -31.85 -87.98
CA THR A 6 31.82 -32.11 -86.82
C THR A 6 32.53 -32.43 -85.51
N SER A 7 33.84 -32.22 -85.39
CA SER A 7 34.53 -32.61 -84.16
C SER A 7 34.90 -31.45 -83.20
N ARG A 8 34.86 -30.19 -83.65
CA ARG A 8 35.24 -29.06 -82.76
C ARG A 8 34.10 -28.55 -81.85
N THR A 9 32.85 -28.68 -82.19
CA THR A 9 31.71 -28.20 -81.43
C THR A 9 31.39 -29.05 -80.18
N ARG A 10 31.76 -30.34 -80.19
CA ARG A 10 31.51 -31.23 -79.03
C ARG A 10 32.45 -30.94 -77.83
N GLY A 11 33.68 -30.53 -78.08
CA GLY A 11 34.60 -30.18 -76.99
C GLY A 11 34.26 -28.89 -76.30
N VAL A 12 33.77 -27.87 -77.02
CA VAL A 12 33.35 -26.60 -76.46
C VAL A 12 32.08 -26.77 -75.59
N ALA A 13 31.11 -27.58 -76.06
CA ALA A 13 29.89 -27.85 -75.28
C ALA A 13 30.15 -28.58 -73.94
N LEU A 14 31.15 -29.49 -73.93
CA LEU A 14 31.56 -30.19 -72.73
C LEU A 14 32.21 -29.25 -71.72
N ILE A 15 33.09 -28.34 -72.17
CA ILE A 15 33.75 -27.35 -71.33
C ILE A 15 32.73 -26.35 -70.73
N THR A 16 31.77 -25.87 -71.55
CA THR A 16 30.75 -24.96 -71.09
C THR A 16 29.81 -25.65 -70.12
N ALA A 17 29.43 -26.91 -70.32
CA ALA A 17 28.63 -27.68 -69.37
C ALA A 17 29.39 -27.91 -68.06
N LEU A 18 30.69 -28.21 -68.09
CA LEU A 18 31.52 -28.36 -66.91
C LEU A 18 31.65 -27.03 -66.11
N LEU A 19 31.88 -25.93 -66.87
CA LEU A 19 31.95 -24.60 -66.28
C LEU A 19 30.60 -24.18 -65.58
N MET A 20 29.49 -24.44 -66.28
CA MET A 20 28.15 -24.22 -65.67
C MET A 20 27.92 -25.09 -64.41
N ALA A 21 28.33 -26.38 -64.49
CA ALA A 21 28.20 -27.26 -63.31
C ALA A 21 29.02 -26.77 -62.11
N VAL A 22 30.26 -26.26 -62.38
CA VAL A 22 31.08 -25.66 -61.30
C VAL A 22 30.44 -24.38 -60.74
N VAL A 23 29.91 -23.51 -61.61
CA VAL A 23 29.20 -22.28 -61.17
C VAL A 23 27.98 -22.64 -60.37
N PHE A 24 27.14 -23.62 -60.77
CA PHE A 24 26.01 -24.08 -60.01
C PHE A 24 26.42 -24.70 -58.68
N LEU A 25 27.49 -25.47 -58.58
CA LEU A 25 28.02 -26.03 -57.34
C LEU A 25 28.47 -24.92 -56.38
N VAL A 26 29.13 -23.88 -56.86
CA VAL A 26 29.54 -22.72 -56.04
C VAL A 26 28.31 -21.93 -55.54
N LEU A 27 27.34 -21.73 -56.43
CA LEU A 27 26.08 -21.05 -56.03
C LEU A 27 25.29 -21.85 -54.99
N ILE A 28 25.12 -23.16 -55.17
CA ILE A 28 24.47 -24.04 -54.21
C ILE A 28 25.23 -24.05 -52.88
N GLY A 29 26.56 -24.14 -52.92
CA GLY A 29 27.40 -24.07 -51.72
C GLY A 29 27.26 -22.73 -50.97
N GLY A 30 27.20 -21.63 -51.71
CA GLY A 30 26.97 -20.29 -51.15
C GLY A 30 25.59 -20.16 -50.50
N LEU A 31 24.53 -20.64 -51.16
CA LEU A 31 23.17 -20.65 -50.61
C LEU A 31 23.06 -21.55 -49.38
N MET A 32 23.68 -22.74 -49.41
CA MET A 32 23.71 -23.62 -48.23
C MET A 32 24.43 -22.98 -47.04
N ALA A 33 25.57 -22.32 -47.27
CA ALA A 33 26.31 -21.62 -46.23
C ALA A 33 25.48 -20.48 -45.62
N GLN A 34 24.74 -19.71 -46.45
CA GLN A 34 23.84 -18.68 -45.98
C GLN A 34 22.66 -19.26 -45.15
N MET A 35 22.01 -20.33 -45.66
CA MET A 35 20.93 -21.01 -44.92
C MET A 35 21.40 -21.56 -43.55
N ILE A 36 22.63 -22.13 -43.52
CA ILE A 36 23.19 -22.62 -42.23
C ILE A 36 23.43 -21.45 -41.29
N GLY A 37 23.95 -20.31 -41.80
CA GLY A 37 24.10 -19.09 -40.98
C GLY A 37 22.77 -18.58 -40.43
N GLU A 38 21.73 -18.47 -41.26
CA GLU A 38 20.40 -18.05 -40.84
C GLU A 38 19.79 -19.02 -39.82
N LEU A 39 19.96 -20.32 -39.98
CA LEU A 39 19.51 -21.32 -39.01
C LEU A 39 20.24 -21.22 -37.66
N GLN A 40 21.55 -20.92 -37.69
CA GLN A 40 22.33 -20.70 -36.47
C GLN A 40 21.90 -19.44 -35.75
N ASP A 41 21.63 -18.34 -36.49
CA ASP A 41 21.14 -17.09 -35.94
C ASP A 41 19.74 -17.25 -35.30
N VAL A 42 18.81 -17.93 -35.98
CA VAL A 42 17.48 -18.25 -35.44
C VAL A 42 17.60 -19.13 -34.19
N GLY A 43 18.51 -20.12 -34.22
CA GLY A 43 18.77 -20.96 -33.04
C GLY A 43 19.32 -20.15 -31.87
N ALA A 44 20.28 -19.26 -32.12
CA ALA A 44 20.84 -18.39 -31.09
C ALA A 44 19.80 -17.43 -30.49
N HIS A 45 18.96 -16.83 -31.33
CA HIS A 45 17.86 -15.99 -30.87
C HIS A 45 16.83 -16.77 -30.02
N SER A 46 16.48 -17.99 -30.46
CA SER A 46 15.55 -18.86 -29.69
C SER A 46 16.15 -19.23 -28.34
N ASN A 47 17.41 -19.62 -28.26
CA ASN A 47 18.09 -19.99 -27.03
C ASN A 47 18.23 -18.78 -26.08
N SER A 48 18.53 -17.60 -26.64
CA SER A 48 18.54 -16.33 -25.87
C SER A 48 17.18 -16.00 -25.28
N ALA A 49 16.10 -16.21 -26.04
CA ALA A 49 14.73 -15.98 -25.54
C ALA A 49 14.36 -16.96 -24.42
N ILE A 50 14.75 -18.23 -24.53
CA ILE A 50 14.54 -19.24 -23.48
C ILE A 50 15.30 -18.84 -22.20
N ALA A 51 16.57 -18.46 -22.32
CA ALA A 51 17.37 -18.00 -21.20
C ALA A 51 16.78 -16.75 -20.54
N LEU A 52 16.31 -15.78 -21.32
CA LEU A 52 15.69 -14.56 -20.82
C LEU A 52 14.37 -14.85 -20.07
N ASN A 53 13.52 -15.71 -20.62
CA ASN A 53 12.27 -16.10 -19.96
C ASN A 53 12.55 -16.85 -18.64
N ALA A 54 13.59 -17.67 -18.58
CA ALA A 54 14.01 -18.32 -17.35
C ALA A 54 14.49 -17.29 -16.30
N ALA A 55 15.23 -16.25 -16.73
CA ALA A 55 15.66 -15.19 -15.84
C ALA A 55 14.45 -14.39 -15.29
N TYR A 56 13.44 -14.07 -16.11
CA TYR A 56 12.21 -13.44 -15.63
C TYR A 56 11.46 -14.31 -14.62
N ALA A 57 11.32 -15.60 -14.89
CA ALA A 57 10.69 -16.53 -13.96
C ALA A 57 11.43 -16.59 -12.62
N GLY A 58 12.75 -16.45 -12.60
CA GLY A 58 13.53 -16.37 -11.37
C GLY A 58 13.25 -15.12 -10.55
N VAL A 59 13.00 -13.98 -11.19
CA VAL A 59 12.59 -12.75 -10.49
C VAL A 59 11.19 -12.93 -9.89
N GLU A 60 10.25 -13.47 -10.67
CA GLU A 60 8.87 -13.70 -10.21
C GLU A 60 8.82 -14.68 -9.03
N ASP A 61 9.61 -15.78 -9.09
CA ASP A 61 9.69 -16.75 -8.00
C ASP A 61 10.33 -16.16 -6.74
N MET A 62 11.39 -15.35 -6.88
CA MET A 62 11.99 -14.64 -5.76
C MET A 62 11.01 -13.63 -5.14
N THR A 63 10.26 -12.89 -5.96
CA THR A 63 9.23 -11.97 -5.48
C THR A 63 8.15 -12.72 -4.70
N LEU A 64 7.71 -13.87 -5.20
CA LEU A 64 6.73 -14.71 -4.49
C LEU A 64 7.27 -15.20 -3.15
N GLN A 65 8.54 -15.60 -3.06
CA GLN A 65 9.16 -16.00 -1.79
C GLN A 65 9.26 -14.83 -0.80
N ILE A 66 9.56 -13.63 -1.29
CA ILE A 66 9.52 -12.41 -0.46
C ILE A 66 8.09 -12.19 0.07
N GLU A 67 7.05 -12.37 -0.75
CA GLU A 67 5.65 -12.25 -0.35
C GLU A 67 5.23 -13.30 0.69
N GLU A 68 5.72 -14.53 0.57
CA GLU A 68 5.42 -15.62 1.51
C GLU A 68 6.11 -15.42 2.86
N ASP A 69 7.36 -14.93 2.87
CA ASP A 69 8.11 -14.67 4.10
C ASP A 69 7.66 -13.40 4.82
N ALA A 70 7.03 -12.46 4.12
CA ALA A 70 6.52 -11.21 4.71
C ALA A 70 5.37 -11.40 5.71
N SER A 71 4.96 -12.63 6.00
CA SER A 71 3.94 -12.98 7.00
C SER A 71 4.40 -12.79 8.46
N GLY A 72 5.65 -12.42 8.70
CA GLY A 72 6.26 -12.25 10.02
C GLY A 72 7.09 -10.98 10.16
N VAL A 73 7.22 -10.57 11.39
CA VAL A 73 8.05 -9.43 11.83
C VAL A 73 9.50 -9.59 11.35
N GLY A 74 9.94 -8.63 10.57
CA GLY A 74 11.31 -8.58 10.04
C GLY A 74 11.36 -9.08 8.59
N HIS A 75 11.72 -8.17 7.69
CA HIS A 75 11.95 -8.50 6.28
C HIS A 75 13.20 -9.37 6.15
N VAL A 76 13.02 -10.67 6.28
CA VAL A 76 14.11 -11.64 6.06
C VAL A 76 14.33 -11.74 4.56
N VAL A 77 15.57 -11.49 4.15
CA VAL A 77 15.96 -11.72 2.76
C VAL A 77 15.87 -13.22 2.48
N PRO A 78 15.05 -13.66 1.51
CA PRO A 78 14.93 -15.08 1.18
C PRO A 78 16.28 -15.68 0.75
N PRO A 79 16.48 -16.99 0.93
CA PRO A 79 17.67 -17.66 0.42
C PRO A 79 17.71 -17.61 -1.10
N ASN A 80 18.92 -17.69 -1.68
CA ASN A 80 19.08 -17.76 -3.12
C ASN A 80 18.34 -18.95 -3.73
N ILE A 81 17.64 -18.72 -4.82
CA ILE A 81 16.89 -19.74 -5.55
C ILE A 81 17.75 -20.27 -6.70
N ASN A 82 17.78 -21.60 -6.84
CA ASN A 82 18.31 -22.27 -8.03
C ASN A 82 17.27 -23.30 -8.49
N TYR A 83 16.70 -23.09 -9.65
CA TYR A 83 15.66 -23.95 -10.19
C TYR A 83 16.00 -24.46 -11.57
N THR A 84 15.73 -25.74 -11.80
CA THR A 84 15.90 -26.38 -13.12
C THR A 84 14.53 -26.87 -13.59
N TYR A 85 14.10 -26.38 -14.73
CA TYR A 85 12.84 -26.84 -15.32
C TYR A 85 12.95 -28.31 -15.75
N PRO A 86 11.87 -29.08 -15.54
CA PRO A 86 11.83 -30.46 -16.04
C PRO A 86 11.86 -30.49 -17.57
N SER A 87 12.48 -31.56 -18.14
CA SER A 87 12.43 -31.81 -19.57
C SER A 87 10.96 -31.79 -20.06
N PRO A 88 10.65 -31.15 -21.21
CA PRO A 88 11.57 -30.71 -22.28
C PRO A 88 11.97 -29.22 -22.26
N ALA A 89 11.80 -28.49 -21.18
CA ALA A 89 11.97 -27.03 -21.17
C ALA A 89 13.41 -26.54 -21.38
N HIS A 90 14.42 -27.39 -21.12
CA HIS A 90 15.86 -27.12 -21.33
C HIS A 90 16.32 -25.76 -20.77
N ALA A 91 15.81 -25.37 -19.60
CA ALA A 91 16.13 -24.11 -18.96
C ALA A 91 16.37 -24.28 -17.45
N ASN A 92 17.18 -23.40 -16.89
CA ASN A 92 17.29 -23.19 -15.47
C ASN A 92 17.45 -21.70 -15.15
N TYR A 93 17.26 -21.33 -13.88
CA TYR A 93 17.60 -20.00 -13.39
C TYR A 93 18.21 -20.05 -12.00
N ALA A 94 18.97 -18.99 -11.69
CA ALA A 94 19.46 -18.67 -10.38
C ALA A 94 19.04 -17.23 -10.04
N ALA A 95 18.35 -17.04 -8.93
CA ALA A 95 17.91 -15.72 -8.48
C ALA A 95 18.35 -15.45 -7.04
N SER A 96 18.65 -14.19 -6.75
CA SER A 96 19.07 -13.73 -5.42
C SER A 96 18.68 -12.28 -5.19
N VAL A 97 18.44 -11.92 -3.92
CA VAL A 97 18.34 -10.52 -3.50
C VAL A 97 19.75 -9.98 -3.32
N THR A 98 20.10 -8.95 -4.06
CA THR A 98 21.45 -8.35 -4.01
C THR A 98 21.51 -7.13 -3.11
N THR A 99 20.43 -6.37 -3.02
CA THR A 99 20.35 -5.16 -2.21
C THR A 99 18.96 -5.02 -1.59
N THR A 100 18.92 -4.61 -0.33
CA THR A 100 17.69 -4.29 0.39
C THR A 100 17.86 -2.94 1.06
N TRP A 101 16.87 -2.07 0.96
CA TRP A 101 16.86 -0.81 1.69
C TRP A 101 15.44 -0.40 2.07
N ASN A 102 15.32 0.34 3.17
CA ASN A 102 14.07 0.89 3.67
C ASN A 102 14.08 2.40 3.53
N THR A 103 12.95 2.98 3.19
CA THR A 103 12.77 4.43 3.31
C THR A 103 12.42 4.81 4.75
N ASN A 104 12.54 6.10 5.07
CA ASN A 104 12.11 6.61 6.39
C ASN A 104 10.60 6.41 6.63
N SER A 105 9.81 6.27 5.56
CA SER A 105 8.39 5.94 5.62
C SER A 105 8.09 4.43 5.76
N GLY A 106 9.11 3.59 5.93
CA GLY A 106 8.95 2.15 6.13
C GLY A 106 8.73 1.33 4.85
N VAL A 107 8.79 1.94 3.67
CA VAL A 107 8.71 1.21 2.40
C VAL A 107 10.00 0.46 2.15
N VAL A 108 9.90 -0.84 1.91
CA VAL A 108 11.03 -1.72 1.65
C VAL A 108 11.23 -1.91 0.16
N TYR A 109 12.48 -1.85 -0.27
CA TYR A 109 12.88 -2.13 -1.64
C TYR A 109 13.84 -3.30 -1.68
N TYR A 110 13.68 -4.15 -2.67
CA TYR A 110 14.59 -5.25 -2.97
C TYR A 110 15.12 -5.10 -4.40
N GLU A 111 16.42 -5.22 -4.58
CA GLU A 111 17.00 -5.44 -5.89
C GLU A 111 17.23 -6.95 -6.06
N ILE A 112 16.58 -7.54 -7.06
CA ILE A 112 16.64 -8.96 -7.37
C ILE A 112 17.43 -9.13 -8.65
N ASP A 113 18.53 -9.90 -8.59
CA ASP A 113 19.26 -10.35 -9.74
C ASP A 113 18.88 -11.80 -10.07
N SER A 114 18.57 -12.05 -11.33
CA SER A 114 18.28 -13.40 -11.84
C SER A 114 19.04 -13.67 -13.12
N THR A 115 19.62 -14.87 -13.19
CA THR A 115 20.31 -15.37 -14.40
C THR A 115 19.62 -16.64 -14.87
N GLY A 116 19.09 -16.60 -16.07
CA GLY A 116 18.53 -17.76 -16.77
C GLY A 116 19.54 -18.36 -17.73
N THR A 117 19.49 -19.67 -17.89
CA THR A 117 20.37 -20.44 -18.78
C THR A 117 19.55 -21.39 -19.63
N GLU A 118 19.77 -21.39 -20.95
CA GLU A 118 19.34 -22.48 -21.82
C GLU A 118 20.37 -23.63 -21.74
N THR A 119 19.92 -24.80 -21.29
CA THR A 119 20.84 -25.88 -20.84
C THR A 119 21.55 -26.64 -21.96
N ASN A 120 21.03 -26.65 -23.20
CA ASN A 120 21.65 -27.35 -24.33
C ASN A 120 22.78 -26.54 -24.96
N SER A 121 22.56 -25.23 -25.11
CA SER A 121 23.56 -24.32 -25.71
C SER A 121 24.48 -23.68 -24.67
N GLY A 122 24.05 -23.67 -23.38
CA GLY A 122 24.73 -22.94 -22.32
C GLY A 122 24.57 -21.43 -22.42
N GLN A 123 23.65 -20.94 -23.25
CA GLN A 123 23.42 -19.50 -23.41
C GLN A 123 22.75 -18.93 -22.16
N THR A 124 23.26 -17.81 -21.65
CA THR A 124 22.78 -17.16 -20.44
C THR A 124 22.24 -15.77 -20.75
N ARG A 125 21.26 -15.33 -19.94
CA ARG A 125 20.76 -13.95 -19.89
C ARG A 125 20.53 -13.57 -18.44
N SER A 126 20.86 -12.33 -18.08
CA SER A 126 20.69 -11.83 -16.73
C SER A 126 19.79 -10.61 -16.72
N VAL A 127 18.90 -10.57 -15.74
CA VAL A 127 18.01 -9.45 -15.49
C VAL A 127 18.14 -8.99 -14.04
N SER A 128 17.96 -7.70 -13.82
CA SER A 128 17.79 -7.12 -12.52
C SER A 128 16.41 -6.51 -12.42
N ALA A 129 15.74 -6.70 -11.30
CA ALA A 129 14.45 -6.09 -11.02
C ALA A 129 14.48 -5.34 -9.70
N LEU A 130 13.86 -4.16 -9.69
CA LEU A 130 13.61 -3.41 -8.49
C LEU A 130 12.18 -3.68 -8.04
N VAL A 131 12.04 -4.23 -6.84
CA VAL A 131 10.78 -4.63 -6.23
C VAL A 131 10.53 -3.76 -5.02
N LYS A 132 9.30 -3.26 -4.89
CA LYS A 132 8.86 -2.35 -3.82
C LYS A 132 7.72 -2.98 -3.04
N SER A 133 7.76 -2.90 -1.70
CA SER A 133 6.62 -3.26 -0.87
C SER A 133 5.45 -2.31 -1.11
N MET A 134 4.24 -2.86 -1.11
CA MET A 134 3.00 -2.09 -1.28
C MET A 134 2.46 -1.70 0.10
N PRO A 135 2.39 -0.41 0.46
CA PRO A 135 1.79 0.00 1.72
C PRO A 135 0.27 -0.13 1.68
N TYR A 136 -0.38 -0.31 2.85
CA TYR A 136 -1.85 -0.30 2.91
C TYR A 136 -2.43 1.03 2.43
N SER A 137 -1.74 2.14 2.64
CA SER A 137 -2.13 3.46 2.16
C SER A 137 -2.16 3.62 0.62
N TYR A 138 -1.66 2.62 -0.12
CA TYR A 138 -1.85 2.50 -1.57
C TYR A 138 -3.31 2.35 -1.96
N PHE A 139 -4.13 1.74 -1.09
CA PHE A 139 -5.54 1.49 -1.40
C PHE A 139 -6.42 2.68 -0.99
N GLU A 140 -7.28 3.13 -1.90
CA GLU A 140 -8.36 4.05 -1.57
C GLU A 140 -9.40 3.37 -0.67
N GLN A 141 -9.67 2.09 -0.95
CA GLN A 141 -10.48 1.25 -0.07
C GLN A 141 -9.93 -0.18 -0.02
N PHE A 142 -9.76 -0.69 1.19
CA PHE A 142 -9.36 -2.05 1.46
C PHE A 142 -10.31 -2.65 2.51
N THR A 143 -10.88 -3.82 2.22
CA THR A 143 -11.68 -4.58 3.17
C THR A 143 -11.15 -6.00 3.23
N ALA A 144 -10.62 -6.43 4.37
CA ALA A 144 -10.01 -7.76 4.53
C ALA A 144 -11.05 -8.88 4.58
N GLY A 145 -12.15 -8.64 5.28
CA GLY A 145 -13.21 -9.62 5.53
C GLY A 145 -14.41 -9.49 4.59
N ASN A 146 -15.48 -10.18 4.95
CA ASN A 146 -16.73 -10.10 4.20
C ASN A 146 -17.51 -8.84 4.58
N SER A 147 -17.92 -8.07 3.61
CA SER A 147 -18.67 -6.81 3.80
C SER A 147 -20.08 -6.97 4.40
N GLY A 148 -20.55 -8.20 4.63
CA GLY A 148 -21.89 -8.44 5.16
C GLY A 148 -22.98 -7.81 4.28
N ASN A 149 -23.79 -6.91 4.87
CA ASN A 149 -24.87 -6.18 4.20
C ASN A 149 -24.49 -4.76 3.76
N VAL A 150 -23.20 -4.45 3.68
CA VAL A 150 -22.72 -3.15 3.19
C VAL A 150 -22.53 -3.23 1.68
N TYR A 151 -23.02 -2.22 0.98
CA TYR A 151 -23.06 -2.15 -0.48
C TYR A 151 -22.21 -0.99 -0.98
N TYR A 152 -21.60 -1.18 -2.15
CA TYR A 152 -21.16 -0.08 -3.00
C TYR A 152 -22.39 0.50 -3.66
N VAL A 153 -22.68 1.77 -3.40
CA VAL A 153 -23.97 2.37 -3.74
C VAL A 153 -23.87 3.48 -4.79
N THR A 154 -25.01 3.89 -5.26
CA THR A 154 -25.19 5.01 -6.17
C THR A 154 -24.45 6.26 -5.70
N GLY A 155 -23.68 6.89 -6.60
CA GLY A 155 -22.95 8.12 -6.34
C GLY A 155 -21.55 7.93 -5.77
N GLU A 156 -21.17 6.72 -5.39
CA GLU A 156 -19.78 6.43 -4.99
C GLU A 156 -18.86 6.36 -6.23
N SER A 157 -17.69 6.99 -6.16
CA SER A 157 -16.63 6.91 -7.15
C SER A 157 -15.32 6.61 -6.46
N PHE A 158 -14.56 5.69 -7.03
CA PHE A 158 -13.26 5.26 -6.53
C PHE A 158 -12.22 5.53 -7.61
N ASP A 159 -11.33 6.48 -7.34
CA ASP A 159 -10.27 6.87 -8.28
C ASP A 159 -8.97 6.08 -8.04
N GLY A 160 -8.78 5.55 -6.85
CA GLY A 160 -7.68 4.70 -6.44
C GLY A 160 -8.00 3.21 -6.45
N PRO A 161 -7.01 2.37 -6.13
CA PRO A 161 -7.16 0.91 -6.05
C PRO A 161 -8.13 0.49 -4.94
N VAL A 162 -8.96 -0.52 -5.26
CA VAL A 162 -9.92 -1.11 -4.32
C VAL A 162 -9.63 -2.60 -4.14
N TYR A 163 -9.52 -3.04 -2.88
CA TYR A 163 -9.41 -4.45 -2.52
C TYR A 163 -10.58 -4.89 -1.65
N ASN A 164 -11.15 -6.05 -1.96
CA ASN A 164 -12.17 -6.70 -1.15
C ASN A 164 -11.84 -8.18 -0.95
N GLY A 165 -11.49 -8.55 0.27
CA GLY A 165 -11.14 -9.92 0.68
C GLY A 165 -12.33 -10.86 0.83
N GLY A 166 -13.54 -10.38 0.57
CA GLY A 166 -14.77 -11.16 0.56
C GLY A 166 -15.52 -11.07 -0.76
N THR A 167 -16.84 -10.97 -0.67
CA THR A 167 -17.72 -10.77 -1.83
C THR A 167 -18.15 -9.30 -1.87
N MET A 168 -17.85 -8.62 -2.95
CA MET A 168 -18.34 -7.26 -3.18
C MET A 168 -19.85 -7.29 -3.47
N ASN A 169 -20.60 -6.44 -2.79
CA ASN A 169 -22.02 -6.22 -3.07
C ASN A 169 -22.19 -4.88 -3.78
N ILE A 170 -22.58 -4.91 -5.05
CA ILE A 170 -22.66 -3.72 -5.91
C ILE A 170 -24.13 -3.41 -6.21
N TRP A 171 -24.55 -2.17 -5.94
CA TRP A 171 -25.88 -1.70 -6.28
C TRP A 171 -25.93 -1.32 -7.76
N TYR A 172 -26.70 -2.07 -8.54
CA TYR A 172 -26.73 -2.03 -10.00
C TYR A 172 -28.09 -1.59 -10.57
N GLN A 173 -28.80 -0.71 -9.87
CA GLN A 173 -30.17 -0.36 -10.24
C GLN A 173 -30.25 0.65 -11.38
N ASP A 174 -29.52 1.75 -11.29
CA ASP A 174 -29.56 2.85 -12.25
C ASP A 174 -28.23 2.92 -13.03
N PRO A 175 -28.27 2.79 -14.38
CA PRO A 175 -27.06 2.89 -15.19
C PRO A 175 -26.32 4.23 -15.09
N SER A 176 -27.04 5.31 -14.79
CA SER A 176 -26.47 6.66 -14.71
C SER A 176 -25.91 7.01 -13.34
N ALA A 177 -26.14 6.16 -12.33
CA ALA A 177 -25.83 6.47 -10.95
C ALA A 177 -25.24 5.26 -10.17
N ARG A 178 -24.67 4.29 -10.87
CA ARG A 178 -23.96 3.15 -10.27
C ARG A 178 -22.68 3.59 -9.60
N PRO A 179 -22.15 2.83 -8.62
CA PRO A 179 -20.78 3.07 -8.16
C PRO A 179 -19.81 2.86 -9.31
N ILE A 180 -18.78 3.71 -9.40
CA ILE A 180 -17.80 3.72 -10.50
C ILE A 180 -16.42 3.47 -9.92
N PHE A 181 -15.70 2.52 -10.51
CA PHE A 181 -14.31 2.22 -10.17
C PHE A 181 -13.41 2.68 -11.33
N ASN A 182 -12.64 3.73 -11.11
CA ASN A 182 -11.75 4.31 -12.11
C ASN A 182 -10.35 3.67 -12.13
N SER A 183 -10.04 2.85 -11.14
CA SER A 183 -8.76 2.16 -10.98
C SER A 183 -8.94 0.64 -10.88
N GLN A 184 -7.87 -0.06 -10.52
CA GLN A 184 -7.90 -1.50 -10.33
C GLN A 184 -8.79 -1.91 -9.16
N VAL A 185 -9.61 -2.92 -9.38
CA VAL A 185 -10.43 -3.56 -8.35
C VAL A 185 -10.00 -5.01 -8.20
N VAL A 186 -9.75 -5.44 -6.98
CA VAL A 186 -9.48 -6.82 -6.64
C VAL A 186 -10.59 -7.32 -5.72
N SER A 187 -11.27 -8.39 -6.10
CA SER A 187 -12.28 -9.07 -5.27
C SER A 187 -11.90 -10.52 -5.10
N LEU A 188 -11.83 -11.01 -3.87
CA LEU A 188 -11.49 -12.42 -3.63
C LEU A 188 -12.56 -13.35 -4.21
N ASN A 189 -13.83 -12.99 -4.04
CA ASN A 189 -14.97 -13.73 -4.60
C ASN A 189 -15.65 -12.94 -5.73
N THR A 190 -16.39 -13.67 -6.57
CA THR A 190 -17.19 -13.06 -7.62
C THR A 190 -18.21 -12.07 -7.04
N PRO A 191 -18.24 -10.81 -7.50
CA PRO A 191 -19.18 -9.81 -7.01
C PRO A 191 -20.65 -10.19 -7.21
N ASN A 192 -21.48 -9.73 -6.28
CA ASN A 192 -22.94 -9.78 -6.39
C ASN A 192 -23.48 -8.44 -6.89
N PHE A 193 -24.50 -8.49 -7.73
CA PHE A 193 -25.21 -7.30 -8.23
C PHE A 193 -26.61 -7.27 -7.66
N TYR A 194 -27.04 -6.13 -7.13
CA TYR A 194 -28.33 -5.96 -6.46
C TYR A 194 -29.17 -4.90 -7.13
N GLN A 195 -30.50 -5.15 -7.20
CA GLN A 195 -31.47 -4.23 -7.73
C GLN A 195 -32.79 -4.37 -6.96
N GLY A 196 -33.36 -3.26 -6.50
CA GLY A 196 -34.66 -3.27 -5.85
C GLY A 196 -34.78 -4.09 -4.57
N GLY A 197 -33.70 -4.20 -3.78
CA GLY A 197 -33.68 -4.93 -2.50
C GLY A 197 -33.39 -6.43 -2.62
N GLY A 198 -33.09 -6.94 -3.82
CA GLY A 198 -32.72 -8.33 -4.06
C GLY A 198 -31.57 -8.46 -5.07
N LYS A 199 -30.99 -9.67 -5.19
CA LYS A 199 -30.04 -9.93 -6.27
C LYS A 199 -30.72 -9.76 -7.61
N THR A 200 -30.08 -9.02 -8.53
CA THR A 200 -30.56 -8.88 -9.90
C THR A 200 -30.29 -10.15 -10.72
N SER A 201 -30.91 -10.27 -11.86
CA SER A 201 -30.57 -11.28 -12.87
C SER A 201 -29.24 -10.99 -13.58
N VAL A 202 -28.64 -9.82 -13.35
CA VAL A 202 -27.32 -9.46 -13.88
C VAL A 202 -26.25 -10.25 -13.11
N THR A 203 -25.41 -10.94 -13.85
CA THR A 203 -24.31 -11.75 -13.30
C THR A 203 -22.97 -11.14 -13.70
N TYR A 204 -21.90 -11.59 -13.07
CA TYR A 204 -20.53 -11.20 -13.42
C TYR A 204 -20.23 -11.33 -14.93
N ALA A 205 -20.78 -12.35 -15.57
CA ALA A 205 -20.53 -12.63 -16.99
C ALA A 205 -21.28 -11.70 -17.96
N ASN A 206 -22.42 -11.12 -17.55
CA ASN A 206 -23.29 -10.33 -18.42
C ASN A 206 -23.51 -8.89 -17.96
N VAL A 207 -22.81 -8.44 -16.93
CA VAL A 207 -22.83 -7.04 -16.51
C VAL A 207 -22.15 -6.17 -17.57
N LYS A 208 -22.64 -4.95 -17.76
CA LYS A 208 -21.97 -3.96 -18.61
C LYS A 208 -20.84 -3.31 -17.81
N TRP A 209 -19.67 -3.88 -17.90
CA TRP A 209 -18.49 -3.45 -17.13
C TRP A 209 -18.12 -2.00 -17.34
N ALA A 210 -18.28 -1.47 -18.54
CA ALA A 210 -18.04 -0.05 -18.83
C ALA A 210 -18.90 0.92 -18.01
N ASP A 211 -20.04 0.44 -17.47
CA ASP A 211 -20.91 1.25 -16.62
C ASP A 211 -20.46 1.22 -15.13
N VAL A 212 -19.51 0.35 -14.76
CA VAL A 212 -19.10 0.13 -13.38
C VAL A 212 -17.60 0.36 -13.20
N ALA A 213 -16.78 0.02 -14.19
CA ALA A 213 -15.33 0.14 -14.13
C ALA A 213 -14.80 0.78 -15.41
N ALA A 214 -14.00 1.85 -15.27
CA ALA A 214 -13.45 2.61 -16.40
C ALA A 214 -12.58 1.75 -17.33
N GLY A 215 -11.82 0.78 -16.76
CA GLY A 215 -11.04 -0.20 -17.51
C GLY A 215 -11.84 -1.41 -18.03
N GLY A 216 -13.17 -1.40 -17.90
CA GLY A 216 -14.02 -2.53 -18.21
C GLY A 216 -13.75 -3.74 -17.31
N GLN A 217 -14.06 -4.94 -17.82
CA GLN A 217 -13.85 -6.18 -17.07
C GLN A 217 -12.39 -6.42 -16.66
N ASN A 218 -11.43 -5.93 -17.43
CA ASN A 218 -10.00 -6.11 -17.15
C ASN A 218 -9.51 -5.34 -15.92
N ALA A 219 -10.24 -4.30 -15.48
CA ALA A 219 -9.96 -3.58 -14.26
C ALA A 219 -10.33 -4.36 -13.00
N LEU A 220 -11.17 -5.38 -13.10
CA LEU A 220 -11.56 -6.24 -11.99
C LEU A 220 -10.84 -7.58 -12.06
N LYS A 221 -10.05 -7.87 -11.02
CA LYS A 221 -9.43 -9.18 -10.79
C LYS A 221 -10.25 -9.95 -9.76
N VAL A 222 -10.61 -11.20 -10.06
CA VAL A 222 -11.33 -12.10 -9.15
C VAL A 222 -10.45 -13.30 -8.82
N GLY A 223 -10.45 -13.72 -7.54
CA GLY A 223 -9.75 -14.94 -7.11
C GLY A 223 -8.24 -14.75 -6.93
N SER A 224 -7.76 -13.53 -6.63
CA SER A 224 -6.37 -13.30 -6.24
C SER A 224 -6.06 -13.94 -4.88
N ASN A 225 -4.77 -14.12 -4.56
CA ASN A 225 -4.37 -14.52 -3.21
C ASN A 225 -4.89 -13.50 -2.18
N PRO A 226 -5.40 -13.95 -1.01
CA PRO A 226 -5.90 -13.04 0.00
C PRO A 226 -4.78 -12.15 0.56
N MET A 227 -5.12 -10.87 0.79
CA MET A 227 -4.32 -9.97 1.61
C MET A 227 -4.97 -9.86 2.98
N THR A 228 -4.17 -10.02 4.03
CA THR A 228 -4.61 -9.89 5.41
C THR A 228 -4.33 -8.49 5.94
N LEU A 229 -5.01 -8.07 6.99
CA LEU A 229 -4.64 -6.88 7.74
C LEU A 229 -3.25 -7.04 8.38
N PRO A 230 -2.59 -5.94 8.76
CA PRO A 230 -1.32 -6.02 9.47
C PRO A 230 -1.51 -6.70 10.83
N THR A 231 -0.48 -7.41 11.27
CA THR A 231 -0.43 -7.90 12.63
C THR A 231 -0.14 -6.74 13.58
N TYR A 232 -0.54 -6.88 14.85
CA TYR A 232 -0.33 -5.86 15.86
C TYR A 232 1.13 -5.40 16.01
N GLN A 233 2.09 -6.27 15.76
CA GLN A 233 3.54 -6.03 15.91
C GLN A 233 4.20 -5.39 14.68
N SER A 234 3.47 -4.64 13.89
CA SER A 234 4.02 -3.98 12.72
C SER A 234 4.77 -2.69 13.07
N ASN A 235 5.37 -2.08 12.05
CA ASN A 235 6.30 -0.96 12.12
C ASN A 235 5.91 0.21 13.05
N LEU A 236 4.63 0.44 13.34
CA LEU A 236 4.23 1.50 14.27
C LEU A 236 4.47 1.14 15.74
N ALA A 237 4.31 -0.13 16.10
CA ALA A 237 4.74 -0.62 17.40
C ALA A 237 6.27 -0.51 17.52
N ASP A 238 7.00 -0.90 16.47
CA ASP A 238 8.46 -0.79 16.40
C ASP A 238 8.94 0.67 16.53
N ALA A 239 8.28 1.59 15.83
CA ALA A 239 8.56 3.02 15.95
C ALA A 239 8.26 3.56 17.35
N SER A 240 7.25 3.01 18.05
CA SER A 240 6.95 3.34 19.45
C SER A 240 7.89 2.64 20.43
N GLU A 241 8.40 1.45 20.11
CA GLU A 241 9.34 0.69 20.95
C GLU A 241 10.75 1.26 20.95
N ALA A 242 11.22 1.88 19.87
CA ALA A 242 12.39 2.75 19.91
C ALA A 242 12.25 3.82 21.00
N PHE A 243 11.02 4.08 21.43
CA PHE A 243 10.66 4.91 22.55
C PHE A 243 11.15 4.34 23.89
N TYR A 244 11.12 3.02 24.08
CA TYR A 244 11.55 2.34 25.33
C TYR A 244 12.95 1.72 25.26
N GLY A 245 13.62 1.79 24.14
CA GLY A 245 14.95 1.23 23.98
C GLY A 245 15.01 -0.30 23.97
N ASP A 246 13.90 -0.99 23.79
CA ASP A 246 13.83 -2.45 23.68
C ASP A 246 13.64 -2.89 22.23
N ALA A 247 14.70 -3.40 21.62
CA ALA A 247 14.69 -3.92 20.24
C ALA A 247 14.13 -5.35 20.13
N THR A 248 13.61 -5.94 21.19
CA THR A 248 13.28 -7.36 21.23
C THR A 248 11.80 -7.69 21.35
N HIS A 249 10.90 -6.74 21.34
CA HIS A 249 9.42 -6.89 21.27
C HIS A 249 8.78 -7.94 22.18
N THR A 250 9.44 -8.32 23.24
CA THR A 250 8.89 -9.31 24.14
C THR A 250 8.06 -8.67 25.24
N SER A 251 6.80 -8.41 24.94
CA SER A 251 5.64 -8.48 25.86
C SER A 251 5.65 -7.66 27.15
N SER A 252 6.57 -6.76 27.37
CA SER A 252 6.52 -5.88 28.52
C SER A 252 7.07 -4.50 28.19
N LEU A 253 6.25 -3.71 27.50
CA LEU A 253 6.40 -2.26 27.64
C LEU A 253 6.41 -2.01 29.16
N PRO A 254 7.49 -1.48 29.75
CA PRO A 254 7.38 -1.04 31.13
C PRO A 254 6.28 0.00 31.12
N ALA A 255 5.12 -0.34 31.68
CA ALA A 255 4.04 0.61 31.82
C ALA A 255 4.66 1.86 32.45
N PRO A 256 4.58 3.03 31.82
CA PRO A 256 4.95 4.26 32.49
C PRO A 256 4.14 4.28 33.77
N GLY A 257 4.76 4.49 34.91
CA GLY A 257 4.09 4.33 36.21
C GLY A 257 2.96 5.30 36.48
N ALA A 258 2.61 6.18 35.52
CA ALA A 258 1.54 7.17 35.64
C ALA A 258 1.03 7.61 34.26
N ASN A 259 -0.25 7.97 34.17
CA ASN A 259 -0.84 8.59 33.01
C ASN A 259 -0.12 9.92 32.70
N GLY A 260 0.29 10.12 31.44
CA GLY A 260 1.08 11.28 31.02
C GLY A 260 1.60 11.20 29.59
N LEU A 261 2.44 12.18 29.26
CA LEU A 261 3.14 12.26 27.98
C LEU A 261 4.62 11.88 28.16
N TYR A 262 5.15 11.13 27.22
CA TYR A 262 6.52 10.61 27.26
C TYR A 262 7.20 10.81 25.90
N ILE A 263 8.47 11.23 25.95
CA ILE A 263 9.35 11.39 24.80
C ILE A 263 10.72 10.82 25.20
N ASN A 264 11.38 10.10 24.31
CA ASN A 264 12.66 9.44 24.58
C ASN A 264 12.65 8.55 25.86
N GLY A 265 11.50 7.91 26.16
CA GLY A 265 11.36 7.01 27.31
C GLY A 265 11.19 7.71 28.67
N VAL A 266 11.10 9.04 28.71
CA VAL A 266 10.95 9.80 29.94
C VAL A 266 9.75 10.73 29.87
N ASN A 267 9.22 11.17 31.04
CA ASN A 267 8.16 12.17 31.05
C ASN A 267 8.56 13.39 30.21
N ALA A 268 7.68 13.81 29.30
CA ALA A 268 7.98 14.83 28.29
C ALA A 268 8.34 16.21 28.88
N LEU A 269 7.96 16.48 30.13
CA LEU A 269 8.35 17.71 30.86
C LEU A 269 9.63 17.55 31.70
N SER A 270 10.22 16.36 31.73
CA SER A 270 11.46 16.07 32.49
C SER A 270 12.64 15.75 31.55
N GLY A 271 12.38 15.62 30.26
CA GLY A 271 13.39 15.33 29.25
C GLY A 271 14.20 16.54 28.85
N SER A 272 15.22 16.31 28.04
CA SER A 272 16.04 17.34 27.40
C SER A 272 16.84 16.77 26.25
N GLY A 273 17.40 17.64 25.40
CA GLY A 273 18.29 17.23 24.31
C GLY A 273 17.57 16.98 22.98
N SER A 274 18.08 16.05 22.20
CA SER A 274 17.54 15.74 20.87
C SER A 274 16.31 14.84 20.95
N LEU A 275 15.34 15.11 20.08
CA LEU A 275 14.21 14.23 19.85
C LEU A 275 14.66 13.05 18.98
N ASN A 276 14.52 11.83 19.48
CA ASN A 276 14.94 10.62 18.76
C ASN A 276 13.79 9.61 18.58
N THR A 277 12.60 9.90 19.13
CA THR A 277 11.45 9.00 19.14
C THR A 277 10.17 9.76 18.76
N GLY A 278 9.05 9.04 18.71
CA GLY A 278 7.73 9.61 18.66
C GLY A 278 7.23 10.16 20.01
N LEU A 279 5.94 10.41 20.07
CA LEU A 279 5.22 10.80 21.27
C LEU A 279 4.42 9.60 21.79
N TYR A 280 4.69 9.18 23.03
CA TYR A 280 3.87 8.20 23.73
C TYR A 280 2.96 8.88 24.73
N ILE A 281 1.68 8.47 24.77
CA ILE A 281 0.68 8.99 25.70
C ILE A 281 0.05 7.81 26.42
N GLN A 282 0.07 7.83 27.75
CA GLN A 282 -0.67 6.88 28.57
C GLN A 282 -1.92 7.50 29.15
N GLY A 283 -3.07 6.89 28.86
CA GLY A 283 -4.39 7.29 29.31
C GLY A 283 -5.25 7.91 28.22
N ASN A 284 -6.54 7.97 28.48
CA ASN A 284 -7.53 8.50 27.55
C ASN A 284 -7.33 10.00 27.29
N VAL A 285 -7.34 10.40 26.03
CA VAL A 285 -7.07 11.79 25.64
C VAL A 285 -8.01 12.30 24.55
N LYS A 286 -8.14 13.62 24.53
CA LYS A 286 -8.70 14.35 23.42
C LYS A 286 -7.58 15.14 22.74
N ILE A 287 -7.35 14.91 21.44
CA ILE A 287 -6.32 15.56 20.64
C ILE A 287 -6.98 16.51 19.66
N THR A 288 -6.51 17.74 19.62
CA THR A 288 -6.94 18.75 18.63
C THR A 288 -5.70 19.27 17.90
N PRO A 289 -5.53 18.92 16.60
CA PRO A 289 -4.46 19.44 15.78
C PRO A 289 -4.81 20.84 15.27
N THR A 290 -3.80 21.71 15.20
CA THR A 290 -3.93 23.06 14.60
C THR A 290 -2.60 23.47 14.01
N SER A 291 -2.63 24.19 12.88
CA SER A 291 -1.43 24.66 12.17
C SER A 291 -1.38 26.18 12.14
N PRO A 292 -1.00 26.84 13.26
CA PRO A 292 -0.91 28.30 13.31
C PRO A 292 0.32 28.80 12.54
N GLY A 293 0.07 29.61 11.49
CA GLY A 293 1.15 30.16 10.65
C GLY A 293 1.71 29.17 9.64
N ALA A 294 2.86 29.48 9.05
CA ALA A 294 3.41 28.73 7.93
C ALA A 294 4.17 27.46 8.36
N ASN A 295 4.86 27.51 9.50
CA ASN A 295 5.87 26.51 9.89
C ASN A 295 5.55 25.79 11.19
N ASN A 296 4.33 25.87 11.71
CA ASN A 296 4.01 25.27 13.00
C ASN A 296 2.86 24.28 12.90
N GLU A 297 3.01 23.19 13.66
CA GLU A 297 1.93 22.30 14.04
C GLU A 297 1.78 22.31 15.56
N VAL A 298 0.56 22.29 16.06
CA VAL A 298 0.27 22.28 17.50
C VAL A 298 -0.78 21.23 17.80
N PHE A 299 -0.41 20.23 18.59
CA PHE A 299 -1.33 19.27 19.15
C PHE A 299 -1.73 19.73 20.57
N THR A 300 -3.00 20.09 20.75
CA THR A 300 -3.57 20.29 22.09
C THR A 300 -4.09 18.97 22.60
N ILE A 301 -3.50 18.47 23.69
CA ILE A 301 -3.79 17.16 24.28
C ILE A 301 -4.44 17.36 25.63
N GLN A 302 -5.70 16.95 25.77
CA GLN A 302 -6.54 17.19 26.93
C GLN A 302 -6.99 15.89 27.59
N PRO A 303 -7.28 15.88 28.90
CA PRO A 303 -7.94 14.75 29.56
C PRO A 303 -9.28 14.40 28.91
N ASN A 304 -9.59 13.10 28.81
CA ASN A 304 -10.83 12.61 28.19
C ASN A 304 -11.42 11.37 28.90
N GLY A 305 -11.94 11.57 30.11
CA GLY A 305 -12.48 10.45 30.91
C GLY A 305 -11.38 9.60 31.56
N ALA A 306 -11.74 8.87 32.63
CA ALA A 306 -10.77 8.01 33.33
C ALA A 306 -10.62 6.63 32.68
N PRO A 307 -9.44 6.01 32.70
CA PRO A 307 -8.14 6.59 33.11
C PRO A 307 -7.64 7.64 32.12
N THR A 308 -7.12 8.76 32.59
CA THR A 308 -6.73 9.86 31.72
C THR A 308 -5.49 10.59 32.25
N ILE A 309 -4.85 11.37 31.37
CA ILE A 309 -3.79 12.31 31.78
C ILE A 309 -4.34 13.36 32.74
N ALA A 310 -3.49 13.81 33.68
CA ALA A 310 -3.94 14.74 34.73
C ALA A 310 -4.08 16.19 34.27
N GLN A 311 -3.41 16.57 33.18
CA GLN A 311 -3.22 17.95 32.75
C GLN A 311 -3.48 18.10 31.24
N THR A 312 -3.68 19.35 30.81
CA THR A 312 -3.68 19.69 29.39
C THR A 312 -2.27 20.08 28.96
N TYR A 313 -1.85 19.56 27.82
CA TYR A 313 -0.54 19.84 27.20
C TYR A 313 -0.73 20.43 25.81
N THR A 314 0.24 21.22 25.39
CA THR A 314 0.47 21.55 23.99
C THR A 314 1.80 20.97 23.54
N VAL A 315 1.81 20.31 22.39
CA VAL A 315 3.01 19.86 21.70
C VAL A 315 3.12 20.71 20.44
N THR A 316 4.08 21.63 20.43
CA THR A 316 4.31 22.53 19.30
C THR A 316 5.53 22.05 18.52
N VAL A 317 5.33 21.74 17.25
CA VAL A 317 6.39 21.40 16.29
C VAL A 317 6.66 22.65 15.45
N ASP A 318 7.88 23.19 15.55
CA ASP A 318 8.34 24.33 14.77
C ASP A 318 9.30 23.84 13.69
N PHE A 319 8.82 23.76 12.45
CA PHE A 319 9.60 23.32 11.30
C PHE A 319 10.67 24.35 10.90
N GLY A 320 10.44 25.64 11.22
CA GLY A 320 11.41 26.70 10.93
C GLY A 320 12.61 26.67 11.88
N ALA A 321 12.37 26.40 13.15
CA ALA A 321 13.40 26.26 14.18
C ALA A 321 13.96 24.83 14.28
N GLY A 322 13.28 23.82 13.69
CA GLY A 322 13.66 22.41 13.84
C GLY A 322 13.50 21.90 15.27
N THR A 323 12.45 22.30 15.98
CA THR A 323 12.27 21.97 17.41
C THR A 323 10.86 21.46 17.70
N THR A 324 10.74 20.72 18.81
CA THR A 324 9.45 20.32 19.38
C THR A 324 9.38 20.78 20.83
N THR A 325 8.39 21.60 21.17
CA THR A 325 8.16 22.11 22.52
C THR A 325 6.94 21.46 23.13
N VAL A 326 7.10 20.82 24.28
CA VAL A 326 5.99 20.32 25.11
C VAL A 326 5.77 21.29 26.25
N ALA A 327 4.56 21.79 26.39
CA ALA A 327 4.19 22.70 27.47
C ALA A 327 2.92 22.23 28.19
N GLN A 328 2.93 22.28 29.50
CA GLN A 328 1.73 22.11 30.33
C GLN A 328 0.96 23.44 30.38
N THR A 329 -0.35 23.41 30.08
CA THR A 329 -1.17 24.62 29.98
C THR A 329 -2.19 24.77 31.11
N THR A 330 -2.38 23.71 31.93
CA THR A 330 -3.28 23.73 33.11
C THR A 330 -2.55 23.21 34.33
N GLY A 331 -2.96 23.61 35.55
CA GLY A 331 -2.37 23.11 36.79
C GLY A 331 -1.01 23.75 37.14
N CYS A 332 -0.86 25.04 36.94
CA CYS A 332 0.40 25.78 37.19
C CYS A 332 1.04 25.55 38.57
N PRO A 333 2.42 25.51 38.67
CA PRO A 333 3.34 26.21 37.76
C PRO A 333 3.51 25.49 36.41
N CYS A 334 3.20 26.22 35.33
CA CYS A 334 3.30 25.72 34.00
C CYS A 334 4.78 25.49 33.62
N SER A 335 5.11 24.26 33.27
CA SER A 335 6.45 23.89 32.79
C SER A 335 6.43 23.65 31.30
N SER A 336 7.56 23.91 30.65
CA SER A 336 7.76 23.60 29.23
C SER A 336 9.18 23.09 29.01
N VAL A 337 9.29 22.19 28.04
CA VAL A 337 10.57 21.62 27.60
C VAL A 337 10.62 21.69 26.08
N THR A 338 11.75 22.14 25.56
CA THR A 338 12.00 22.16 24.12
C THR A 338 13.07 21.13 23.77
N TYR A 339 12.75 20.27 22.83
CA TYR A 339 13.62 19.26 22.25
C TYR A 339 14.17 19.76 20.91
N ASN A 340 15.44 19.45 20.63
CA ASN A 340 16.01 19.67 19.30
C ASN A 340 15.52 18.56 18.37
N GLY A 341 14.84 18.91 17.31
CA GLY A 341 14.21 18.01 16.35
C GLY A 341 12.70 18.18 16.28
N THR A 342 12.15 17.89 15.13
CA THR A 342 10.70 17.92 14.88
C THR A 342 10.08 16.56 15.19
N LEU A 343 8.89 16.54 15.78
CA LEU A 343 8.13 15.31 16.00
C LEU A 343 7.68 14.65 14.69
N SER A 344 7.55 15.41 13.60
CA SER A 344 7.17 14.91 12.29
C SER A 344 8.14 13.86 11.74
N GLY A 345 7.65 12.89 10.99
CA GLY A 345 8.44 11.88 10.28
C GLY A 345 9.25 12.42 9.09
N GLN A 346 9.04 13.70 8.71
CA GLN A 346 9.77 14.31 7.60
C GLN A 346 11.27 14.47 7.89
N PRO A 347 12.15 14.10 6.94
CA PRO A 347 13.59 14.31 7.08
C PRO A 347 13.92 15.80 7.24
N GLN A 348 14.61 16.16 8.32
CA GLN A 348 15.12 17.51 8.53
C GLN A 348 16.64 17.50 8.61
N ALA A 349 17.30 18.43 7.94
CA ALA A 349 18.76 18.49 7.94
C ALA A 349 19.29 18.99 9.30
N GLY A 350 20.10 18.16 9.97
CA GLY A 350 21.06 18.62 11.00
C GLY A 350 20.63 18.61 12.45
N SER A 351 19.48 18.02 12.83
CA SER A 351 19.04 17.91 14.23
C SER A 351 18.48 16.53 14.55
N GLY A 352 18.29 16.21 15.81
CA GLY A 352 17.50 15.06 16.24
C GLY A 352 16.14 15.08 15.54
N GLN A 353 15.64 13.92 15.16
CA GLN A 353 14.43 13.79 14.37
C GLN A 353 13.49 12.82 15.06
N GLY A 354 12.26 13.27 15.31
CA GLY A 354 11.17 12.40 15.66
C GLY A 354 10.81 11.49 14.47
N ASN A 355 10.13 10.41 14.75
CA ASN A 355 9.71 9.44 13.74
C ASN A 355 8.25 9.62 13.32
N GLY A 356 7.58 10.73 13.70
CA GLY A 356 6.19 11.00 13.36
C GLY A 356 5.15 10.16 14.10
N ALA A 357 5.58 9.18 14.90
CA ALA A 357 4.66 8.30 15.61
C ALA A 357 4.04 8.99 16.84
N ILE A 358 2.73 8.95 16.94
CA ILE A 358 1.96 9.31 18.13
C ILE A 358 1.23 8.06 18.59
N PHE A 359 1.67 7.50 19.70
CA PHE A 359 1.14 6.26 20.24
C PHE A 359 0.35 6.56 21.52
N VAL A 360 -0.88 6.11 21.60
CA VAL A 360 -1.76 6.37 22.75
C VAL A 360 -2.25 5.06 23.36
N ASP A 361 -1.75 4.73 24.55
CA ASP A 361 -2.28 3.64 25.36
C ASP A 361 -3.54 4.12 26.11
N GLY A 362 -4.67 4.10 25.43
CA GLY A 362 -5.96 4.59 25.88
C GLY A 362 -6.88 5.00 24.73
N ASN A 363 -8.09 5.42 25.05
CA ASN A 363 -9.02 5.94 24.05
C ASN A 363 -8.62 7.34 23.56
N VAL A 364 -8.80 7.58 22.28
CA VAL A 364 -8.56 8.90 21.66
C VAL A 364 -9.87 9.49 21.15
N THR A 365 -10.13 10.74 21.49
CA THR A 365 -11.04 11.59 20.73
C THR A 365 -10.21 12.55 19.88
N LEU A 366 -10.21 12.35 18.56
CA LEU A 366 -9.55 13.25 17.62
C LEU A 366 -10.56 14.29 17.14
N ASN A 367 -10.34 15.52 17.55
CA ASN A 367 -11.17 16.66 17.15
C ASN A 367 -10.82 17.14 15.73
N SER A 368 -11.76 17.86 15.13
CA SER A 368 -11.53 18.61 13.90
C SER A 368 -10.35 19.56 14.03
N GLY A 369 -9.57 19.68 12.99
CA GLY A 369 -8.40 20.54 12.95
C GLY A 369 -7.61 20.40 11.68
N THR A 370 -6.40 20.96 11.68
CA THR A 370 -5.52 20.99 10.52
C THR A 370 -4.19 20.34 10.87
N ILE A 371 -3.72 19.45 10.03
CA ILE A 371 -2.44 18.74 10.14
C ILE A 371 -1.40 19.38 9.21
N HIS A 372 -0.22 19.69 9.76
CA HIS A 372 0.95 20.11 9.01
C HIS A 372 2.15 19.26 9.40
N GLY A 373 2.70 18.55 8.44
CA GLY A 373 3.76 17.56 8.63
C GLY A 373 3.23 16.13 8.49
N ASP A 374 4.03 15.18 8.89
CA ASP A 374 3.86 13.76 8.61
C ASP A 374 3.77 12.97 9.91
N TYR A 375 2.60 12.35 10.17
CA TYR A 375 2.30 11.70 11.44
C TYR A 375 1.53 10.41 11.28
N SER A 376 1.73 9.51 12.24
CA SER A 376 0.88 8.34 12.44
C SER A 376 0.39 8.28 13.88
N LEU A 377 -0.94 8.31 14.07
CA LEU A 377 -1.60 8.15 15.36
C LEU A 377 -2.10 6.72 15.49
N THR A 378 -1.60 5.98 16.46
CA THR A 378 -2.04 4.62 16.74
C THR A 378 -2.55 4.46 18.17
N VAL A 379 -3.61 3.65 18.28
CA VAL A 379 -4.20 3.25 19.54
C VAL A 379 -4.16 1.73 19.57
N PRO A 380 -3.20 1.15 20.30
CA PRO A 380 -3.07 -0.29 20.37
C PRO A 380 -4.20 -0.90 21.16
N ASP A 381 -4.59 -2.10 20.78
CA ASP A 381 -5.48 -2.92 21.57
C ASP A 381 -4.71 -4.12 22.13
N TYR A 382 -4.11 -3.94 23.32
CA TYR A 382 -3.43 -5.03 24.03
C TYR A 382 -4.39 -5.89 24.84
N THR A 383 -5.64 -5.47 24.93
CA THR A 383 -6.61 -6.08 25.80
C THR A 383 -7.49 -7.05 25.02
N THR A 384 -7.82 -8.17 25.63
CA THR A 384 -8.74 -9.14 25.04
C THR A 384 -10.18 -8.64 24.93
N ASP A 385 -10.45 -7.43 25.44
CA ASP A 385 -11.77 -6.79 25.41
C ASP A 385 -11.94 -5.76 24.27
N HIS A 386 -10.88 -5.53 23.47
CA HIS A 386 -10.90 -4.63 22.30
C HIS A 386 -11.49 -3.25 22.59
N SER A 387 -11.17 -2.69 23.78
CA SER A 387 -11.84 -1.51 24.31
C SER A 387 -11.25 -0.19 23.83
N HIS A 388 -10.06 -0.17 23.26
CA HIS A 388 -9.40 1.05 22.84
C HIS A 388 -9.82 1.47 21.43
N VAL A 389 -10.38 2.67 21.32
CA VAL A 389 -10.94 3.21 20.07
C VAL A 389 -10.44 4.62 19.77
N ILE A 390 -10.39 4.97 18.50
CA ILE A 390 -10.30 6.36 18.06
C ILE A 390 -11.72 6.84 17.73
N THR A 391 -12.14 7.95 18.34
CA THR A 391 -13.39 8.63 17.99
C THR A 391 -13.05 9.92 17.25
N LEU A 392 -13.47 10.02 15.98
CA LEU A 392 -13.46 11.27 15.23
C LEU A 392 -14.62 12.11 15.71
N ALA A 393 -14.33 13.20 16.40
CA ALA A 393 -15.32 14.09 16.97
C ALA A 393 -14.98 15.55 16.65
N GLY A 394 -16.00 16.37 16.64
CA GLY A 394 -15.87 17.80 16.38
C GLY A 394 -16.86 18.27 15.34
N ASN A 395 -16.76 19.55 15.03
CA ASN A 395 -17.59 20.19 14.02
C ASN A 395 -16.91 20.06 12.64
N ALA A 396 -17.68 20.21 11.57
CA ALA A 396 -17.08 20.41 10.26
C ALA A 396 -16.01 21.55 10.30
N PRO A 397 -14.95 21.48 9.50
CA PRO A 397 -14.83 20.61 8.33
C PRO A 397 -14.29 19.21 8.59
N GLY A 398 -13.71 18.90 9.75
CA GLY A 398 -13.09 17.61 10.02
C GLY A 398 -11.59 17.70 10.31
N VAL A 399 -10.83 16.66 9.98
CA VAL A 399 -9.36 16.63 10.10
C VAL A 399 -8.77 16.77 8.72
N LEU A 400 -8.14 17.90 8.45
CA LEU A 400 -7.68 18.27 7.11
C LEU A 400 -6.16 18.42 7.08
N TYR A 401 -5.56 18.13 5.94
CA TYR A 401 -4.20 18.61 5.67
C TYR A 401 -4.20 20.13 5.53
N LYS A 402 -3.10 20.75 5.94
CA LYS A 402 -2.87 22.17 5.71
C LYS A 402 -2.68 22.46 4.23
N ASP A 403 -2.02 21.55 3.52
CA ASP A 403 -1.78 21.61 2.10
C ASP A 403 -2.13 20.26 1.44
N GLN A 404 -3.15 20.27 0.57
CA GLN A 404 -3.58 19.10 -0.21
C GLN A 404 -2.93 19.05 -1.61
N SER A 405 -1.94 19.90 -1.91
CA SER A 405 -1.28 19.89 -3.23
C SER A 405 -0.48 18.58 -3.42
N SER A 406 -0.26 18.21 -4.67
CA SER A 406 0.52 17.01 -5.01
C SER A 406 1.99 17.07 -4.58
N SER A 407 2.50 18.24 -4.23
CA SER A 407 3.85 18.47 -3.71
C SER A 407 3.90 18.58 -2.19
N SER A 408 2.75 18.54 -1.52
CA SER A 408 2.69 18.59 -0.06
C SER A 408 3.31 17.34 0.57
N THR A 409 3.90 17.56 1.74
CA THR A 409 4.42 16.51 2.62
C THR A 409 3.54 16.32 3.84
N ASP A 410 2.34 16.92 3.86
CA ASP A 410 1.38 16.71 4.93
C ASP A 410 0.74 15.34 4.77
N GLU A 411 0.92 14.47 5.77
CA GLU A 411 0.42 13.11 5.78
C GLU A 411 -0.07 12.72 7.17
N LEU A 412 -1.14 11.95 7.23
CA LEU A 412 -1.68 11.41 8.46
C LEU A 412 -2.12 9.96 8.27
N GLY A 413 -1.57 9.08 9.11
CA GLY A 413 -2.09 7.73 9.30
C GLY A 413 -2.81 7.62 10.64
N ILE A 414 -3.96 6.95 10.69
CA ILE A 414 -4.56 6.58 11.97
C ILE A 414 -4.86 5.09 11.98
N TRP A 415 -4.54 4.43 13.12
CA TRP A 415 -4.75 3.00 13.27
C TRP A 415 -5.27 2.66 14.66
N ALA A 416 -6.40 1.98 14.70
CA ALA A 416 -7.01 1.44 15.91
C ALA A 416 -7.79 0.17 15.59
N ASN A 417 -8.22 -0.57 16.60
CA ASN A 417 -9.15 -1.68 16.38
C ASN A 417 -10.44 -1.16 15.74
N ASP A 418 -11.14 -0.25 16.42
CA ASP A 418 -12.30 0.44 15.87
C ASP A 418 -12.07 1.95 15.76
N ILE A 419 -12.58 2.55 14.70
CA ILE A 419 -12.62 4.00 14.53
C ILE A 419 -14.07 4.43 14.31
N LYS A 420 -14.54 5.33 15.16
CA LYS A 420 -15.94 5.76 15.20
C LYS A 420 -16.07 7.24 14.87
N VAL A 421 -17.03 7.59 14.04
CA VAL A 421 -17.38 8.98 13.81
C VAL A 421 -18.50 9.38 14.78
N ASN A 422 -18.27 10.42 15.54
CA ASN A 422 -19.27 11.01 16.45
C ASN A 422 -19.51 12.48 16.12
N GLY A 423 -19.61 12.78 14.83
CA GLY A 423 -19.84 14.14 14.34
C GLY A 423 -21.25 14.63 14.66
N ALA A 424 -21.37 15.90 14.93
CA ALA A 424 -22.67 16.56 15.00
C ALA A 424 -23.31 16.61 13.61
N SER A 425 -24.65 16.61 13.55
CA SER A 425 -25.38 16.87 12.31
C SER A 425 -24.98 18.24 11.78
N THR A 426 -24.25 18.27 10.66
CA THR A 426 -23.88 19.50 9.99
C THR A 426 -24.29 19.42 8.53
N SER A 427 -24.89 20.48 8.02
CA SER A 427 -25.22 20.59 6.59
C SER A 427 -23.99 20.65 5.68
N THR A 428 -22.78 20.82 6.25
CA THR A 428 -21.51 21.00 5.54
C THR A 428 -20.71 19.73 5.38
N GLY A 429 -21.13 18.62 6.03
CA GLY A 429 -20.39 17.36 5.98
C GLY A 429 -19.13 17.33 6.86
N TYR A 430 -18.36 16.28 6.72
CA TYR A 430 -17.11 16.03 7.45
C TYR A 430 -16.07 15.50 6.45
N GLU A 431 -14.84 16.00 6.49
CA GLU A 431 -13.75 15.50 5.67
C GLU A 431 -12.62 14.99 6.57
N PHE A 432 -12.05 13.86 6.21
CA PHE A 432 -10.87 13.29 6.85
C PHE A 432 -9.80 13.10 5.79
N ASP A 433 -8.66 13.78 5.99
CA ASP A 433 -7.49 13.65 5.14
C ASP A 433 -6.49 12.71 5.81
N GLY A 434 -6.17 11.61 5.14
CA GLY A 434 -5.25 10.61 5.66
C GLY A 434 -5.57 9.18 5.26
N SER A 435 -4.77 8.27 5.78
CA SER A 435 -5.01 6.84 5.68
C SER A 435 -5.51 6.28 7.00
N ILE A 436 -6.57 5.49 6.94
CA ILE A 436 -7.24 4.90 8.11
C ILE A 436 -7.04 3.40 8.07
N ILE A 437 -6.59 2.79 9.17
CA ILE A 437 -6.62 1.34 9.36
C ILE A 437 -7.49 1.02 10.58
N THR A 438 -8.44 0.07 10.40
CA THR A 438 -9.23 -0.50 11.49
C THR A 438 -9.07 -2.01 11.52
N GLY A 439 -8.75 -2.54 12.71
CA GLY A 439 -8.55 -3.96 12.94
C GLY A 439 -7.12 -4.45 12.75
N TYR A 440 -6.92 -5.72 13.07
CA TYR A 440 -5.63 -6.43 13.03
C TYR A 440 -5.82 -7.84 12.45
N ALA A 441 -4.75 -8.41 11.90
CA ALA A 441 -4.75 -9.82 11.49
C ALA A 441 -4.79 -10.75 12.72
N GLY A 442 -5.63 -11.76 12.66
CA GLY A 442 -5.76 -12.74 13.74
C GLY A 442 -6.75 -12.37 14.85
N GLU A 443 -7.47 -11.26 14.68
CA GLU A 443 -8.64 -11.01 15.52
C GLU A 443 -9.63 -12.17 15.43
N CYS A 444 -10.14 -12.57 16.60
CA CYS A 444 -10.90 -13.80 16.75
C CYS A 444 -12.15 -13.86 15.84
N PRO A 445 -12.36 -14.96 15.10
CA PRO A 445 -13.67 -15.22 14.52
C PRO A 445 -14.65 -15.65 15.65
N PRO A 446 -15.84 -15.07 15.80
CA PRO A 446 -16.58 -14.24 14.84
C PRO A 446 -16.59 -12.74 15.21
N CYS A 447 -15.44 -12.12 15.42
CA CYS A 447 -15.40 -10.71 15.81
C CYS A 447 -15.99 -9.81 14.73
N THR A 448 -16.83 -8.88 15.16
CA THR A 448 -17.43 -7.82 14.33
C THR A 448 -16.62 -6.53 14.38
N ASP A 449 -15.42 -6.59 14.96
CA ASP A 449 -14.53 -5.48 15.21
C ASP A 449 -13.63 -5.20 14.00
N GLY A 450 -12.89 -4.12 14.07
CA GLY A 450 -12.10 -3.65 12.93
C GLY A 450 -12.94 -2.87 11.94
N THR A 451 -13.83 -2.00 12.46
CA THR A 451 -14.75 -1.21 11.64
C THR A 451 -14.45 0.29 11.70
N PHE A 452 -14.65 0.93 10.53
CA PHE A 452 -14.87 2.38 10.49
C PHE A 452 -16.38 2.63 10.41
N SER A 453 -16.95 3.25 11.43
CA SER A 453 -18.41 3.37 11.55
C SER A 453 -18.87 4.72 12.13
N ASN A 454 -20.13 5.07 11.87
CA ASN A 454 -20.76 6.24 12.46
C ASN A 454 -21.64 5.82 13.63
N ASN A 455 -21.39 6.35 14.84
CA ASN A 455 -22.19 6.06 16.03
C ASN A 455 -23.68 6.40 15.87
N ASN A 456 -23.99 7.35 14.99
CA ASN A 456 -25.33 7.87 14.78
C ASN A 456 -25.93 7.49 13.42
N TYR A 457 -25.43 6.42 12.78
CA TYR A 457 -25.84 6.06 11.42
C TYR A 457 -27.34 5.78 11.27
N ASN A 458 -28.03 5.39 12.34
CA ASN A 458 -29.43 4.96 12.33
C ASN A 458 -30.38 5.83 13.20
N ASN A 459 -29.95 7.03 13.60
CA ASN A 459 -30.75 7.91 14.46
C ASN A 459 -31.88 8.68 13.74
N GLY A 460 -32.08 8.45 12.45
CA GLY A 460 -33.09 9.13 11.63
C GLY A 460 -32.68 10.53 11.16
N THR A 461 -31.44 10.97 11.39
CA THR A 461 -30.95 12.29 11.00
C THR A 461 -29.90 12.14 9.89
N VAL A 462 -30.10 12.84 8.77
CA VAL A 462 -29.09 12.98 7.73
C VAL A 462 -28.00 13.93 8.22
N GLN A 463 -26.75 13.48 8.21
CA GLN A 463 -25.60 14.23 8.74
C GLN A 463 -24.77 14.90 7.63
N GLY A 464 -25.15 14.75 6.38
CA GLY A 464 -24.42 15.27 5.21
C GLY A 464 -23.49 14.23 4.60
N THR A 465 -22.37 14.71 4.03
CA THR A 465 -21.38 13.86 3.37
C THR A 465 -20.16 13.66 4.25
N PHE A 466 -19.69 12.44 4.40
CA PHE A 466 -18.37 12.12 4.94
C PHE A 466 -17.41 11.89 3.75
N THR A 467 -16.43 12.76 3.62
CA THR A 467 -15.41 12.66 2.58
C THR A 467 -14.15 12.03 3.16
N PHE A 468 -13.69 10.96 2.54
CA PHE A 468 -12.36 10.38 2.76
C PHE A 468 -11.43 10.93 1.69
N TYR A 469 -10.38 11.65 2.09
CA TYR A 469 -9.28 12.03 1.20
C TYR A 469 -8.04 11.23 1.57
N GLY A 470 -7.83 10.11 0.89
CA GLY A 470 -6.76 9.15 1.19
C GLY A 470 -7.21 7.70 1.07
N GLY A 471 -6.99 6.92 2.13
CA GLY A 471 -7.28 5.48 2.15
C GLY A 471 -8.12 5.04 3.35
N LEU A 472 -9.04 4.11 3.12
CA LEU A 472 -9.83 3.45 4.17
C LEU A 472 -9.57 1.94 4.14
N ILE A 473 -8.82 1.46 5.12
CA ILE A 473 -8.46 0.06 5.30
C ILE A 473 -9.22 -0.47 6.51
N GLN A 474 -10.00 -1.54 6.35
CA GLN A 474 -10.81 -2.07 7.42
C GLN A 474 -10.94 -3.59 7.35
N ASN A 475 -11.18 -4.21 8.50
CA ASN A 475 -11.48 -5.64 8.56
C ASN A 475 -12.87 -5.90 7.96
N ILE A 476 -13.86 -5.17 8.44
CA ILE A 476 -15.26 -5.28 8.00
C ILE A 476 -15.79 -3.88 7.69
N ASN A 477 -16.56 -3.74 6.64
CA ASN A 477 -17.20 -2.48 6.30
C ASN A 477 -18.18 -2.04 7.40
N GLY A 478 -17.89 -0.90 8.05
CA GLY A 478 -18.76 -0.29 9.03
C GLY A 478 -19.92 0.51 8.42
N ALA A 479 -20.99 0.66 9.18
CA ALA A 479 -22.15 1.43 8.74
C ALA A 479 -21.91 2.93 8.94
N MET A 480 -22.03 3.71 7.86
CA MET A 480 -21.95 5.17 7.90
C MET A 480 -23.30 5.85 7.83
N GLY A 481 -24.28 5.22 7.21
CA GLY A 481 -25.63 5.74 7.05
C GLY A 481 -26.60 4.66 6.56
N ILE A 482 -27.86 5.03 6.48
CA ILE A 482 -28.95 4.20 5.95
C ILE A 482 -29.54 4.91 4.74
N SER A 483 -29.68 4.17 3.65
CA SER A 483 -30.38 4.64 2.45
C SER A 483 -31.63 3.83 2.20
N SER A 484 -32.67 4.49 1.71
CA SER A 484 -33.92 3.86 1.28
C SER A 484 -34.34 4.43 -0.07
N GLY A 485 -34.65 3.56 -1.03
CA GLY A 485 -35.03 3.99 -2.39
C GLY A 485 -33.94 4.77 -3.14
N GLY A 486 -32.67 4.62 -2.79
CA GLY A 486 -31.56 5.36 -3.39
C GLY A 486 -31.25 6.71 -2.77
N SER A 487 -31.95 7.12 -1.70
CA SER A 487 -31.69 8.37 -0.97
C SER A 487 -31.26 8.07 0.44
N LEU A 488 -30.27 8.84 0.95
CA LEU A 488 -29.84 8.77 2.33
C LEU A 488 -30.97 9.21 3.27
N THR A 489 -31.27 8.40 4.28
CA THR A 489 -32.33 8.67 5.27
C THR A 489 -31.80 8.91 6.67
N SER A 490 -30.58 8.47 6.96
CA SER A 490 -29.91 8.68 8.25
C SER A 490 -28.40 8.52 8.09
N GLY A 491 -27.62 9.22 8.93
CA GLY A 491 -26.17 9.16 8.93
C GLY A 491 -25.51 9.97 7.81
N PHE A 492 -24.31 9.57 7.41
CA PHE A 492 -23.53 10.21 6.37
C PHE A 492 -23.65 9.48 5.03
N ASP A 493 -23.69 10.26 3.96
CA ASP A 493 -23.31 9.80 2.63
C ASP A 493 -21.80 9.73 2.52
N ARG A 494 -21.26 8.76 1.75
CA ARG A 494 -19.82 8.55 1.62
C ARG A 494 -19.30 9.12 0.31
N LYS A 495 -18.16 9.80 0.40
CA LYS A 495 -17.42 10.27 -0.77
C LYS A 495 -15.96 9.91 -0.61
N TYR A 496 -15.38 9.34 -1.64
CA TYR A 496 -13.98 8.97 -1.68
C TYR A 496 -13.22 9.90 -2.61
N LYS A 497 -12.00 10.25 -2.21
CA LYS A 497 -11.02 10.99 -2.99
C LYS A 497 -9.68 10.33 -2.77
N TYR A 498 -9.08 9.85 -3.82
CA TYR A 498 -7.79 9.18 -3.70
C TYR A 498 -6.64 10.18 -3.53
N ASP A 499 -5.81 9.98 -2.51
CA ASP A 499 -4.54 10.67 -2.36
C ASP A 499 -3.40 9.78 -2.89
N SER A 500 -3.00 10.00 -4.13
CA SER A 500 -1.96 9.20 -4.78
C SER A 500 -0.57 9.36 -4.17
N ARG A 501 -0.32 10.39 -3.34
CA ARG A 501 0.94 10.60 -2.62
C ARG A 501 1.20 9.46 -1.64
N LEU A 502 0.15 8.98 -0.97
CA LEU A 502 0.21 7.90 0.02
C LEU A 502 0.66 6.54 -0.55
N ALA A 503 0.60 6.35 -1.86
CA ALA A 503 1.13 5.17 -2.53
C ALA A 503 2.67 5.16 -2.60
N ALA A 504 3.26 6.35 -2.71
CA ALA A 504 4.71 6.51 -2.79
C ALA A 504 5.33 6.78 -1.42
N ASN A 505 4.65 7.58 -0.62
CA ASN A 505 5.08 8.01 0.71
C ASN A 505 3.95 7.71 1.69
N PRO A 506 3.92 6.51 2.30
CA PRO A 506 2.97 6.21 3.36
C PRO A 506 3.31 7.03 4.62
N PRO A 507 2.33 7.29 5.50
CA PRO A 507 2.58 7.91 6.78
C PRO A 507 3.67 7.15 7.58
N PRO A 508 4.41 7.81 8.48
CA PRO A 508 5.57 7.22 9.16
C PRO A 508 5.23 5.93 9.90
N GLY A 509 5.99 4.86 9.65
CA GLY A 509 5.76 3.57 10.26
C GLY A 509 4.42 2.90 9.92
N PHE A 510 3.69 3.44 8.93
CA PHE A 510 2.42 2.84 8.50
C PHE A 510 2.65 1.45 7.91
N PRO A 511 1.80 0.47 8.21
CA PRO A 511 2.07 -0.90 7.82
C PRO A 511 2.07 -1.10 6.30
N ILE A 512 2.90 -2.05 5.89
CA ILE A 512 2.95 -2.52 4.50
C ILE A 512 2.19 -3.84 4.38
N THR A 513 1.66 -4.10 3.20
CA THR A 513 1.04 -5.39 2.87
C THR A 513 2.11 -6.45 2.64
N ASN A 514 1.68 -7.70 2.53
CA ASN A 514 2.53 -8.79 2.05
C ASN A 514 2.65 -8.83 0.51
N ARG A 515 2.37 -7.72 -0.18
CA ARG A 515 2.45 -7.60 -1.64
C ARG A 515 3.58 -6.70 -2.05
N TYR A 516 4.17 -7.05 -3.17
CA TYR A 516 5.29 -6.35 -3.74
C TYR A 516 5.06 -6.11 -5.23
N ASP A 517 5.41 -4.91 -5.68
CA ASP A 517 5.35 -4.55 -7.09
C ASP A 517 6.74 -4.48 -7.70
N ILE A 518 6.90 -5.04 -8.88
CA ILE A 518 8.11 -4.85 -9.68
C ILE A 518 7.98 -3.49 -10.38
N ILE A 519 8.77 -2.52 -9.94
CA ILE A 519 8.69 -1.14 -10.41
C ILE A 519 9.70 -0.81 -11.51
N ALA A 520 10.73 -1.62 -11.67
CA ALA A 520 11.72 -1.46 -12.74
C ALA A 520 12.36 -2.79 -13.12
N TRP A 521 12.69 -2.89 -14.40
CA TRP A 521 13.43 -4.00 -15.00
C TRP A 521 14.67 -3.49 -15.72
N LEU A 522 15.78 -4.19 -15.56
CA LEU A 522 17.01 -3.96 -16.29
C LEU A 522 17.48 -5.29 -16.91
N ASP A 523 17.48 -5.38 -18.23
CA ASP A 523 18.15 -6.46 -18.94
C ASP A 523 19.66 -6.16 -18.96
N LYS A 524 20.44 -6.97 -18.25
CA LYS A 524 21.91 -6.82 -18.15
C LYS A 524 22.64 -7.38 -19.37
N GLY A 525 21.91 -7.96 -20.32
CA GLY A 525 22.50 -8.58 -21.50
C GLY A 525 23.15 -9.94 -21.21
N GLN A 526 24.14 -10.28 -22.01
CA GLN A 526 24.96 -11.50 -21.87
C GLN A 526 26.20 -11.21 -21.04
#